data_805804966d071005b87a2efbf1b37f53
#
_entry.id   805804966d071005b87a2efbf1b37f53
#
_cell.length_a   1.000
_cell.length_b   1.000
_cell.length_c   1.000
_cell.angle_alpha   90.00
_cell.angle_beta   90.00
_cell.angle_gamma   90.00
#
_symmetry.space_group_name_H-M   'P 1'
#
loop_
_entity.id
_entity.type
_entity.pdbx_description
1 polymer ?
#
loop_
_entity_poly.entity_id
_entity_poly.type
_entity_poly.pdbx_seq_one_letter_code
_entity_poly.pdbx_strand_id
1 'polypeptide(L)'
;DADRKVNWILDQDYLFDVDAHHEVYTVLKVAAPGLGENSKIKILEYLRNKFNFLKERYSDERTALYGQFDVLQWLLRNMNGDMDSWPEAWQWANELAQKHGFSPREHADYYAYAESAHIVTTGISNERFIDFLTHEPSIIEEKMFAGQNKIGEFGFTSIELFNQQIREVVAHNPQVGLTLWEL
;
A
#
# COMPACT_ATOMS: atom_id res chain seq x y z
N ASP A 1 21.94 -14.67 -0.01
CA ASP A 1 22.83 -13.57 0.32
C ASP A 1 22.03 -12.26 0.35
N ALA A 2 21.98 -11.60 1.52
CA ALA A 2 21.24 -10.36 1.75
C ALA A 2 21.76 -9.24 0.85
N ASP A 3 23.06 -9.03 0.82
CA ASP A 3 23.72 -7.98 0.05
C ASP A 3 23.40 -8.07 -1.45
N ARG A 4 23.42 -9.28 -2.01
CA ARG A 4 23.12 -9.50 -3.43
C ARG A 4 21.69 -9.09 -3.77
N LYS A 5 20.73 -9.43 -2.90
CA LYS A 5 19.31 -9.10 -3.13
C LYS A 5 19.07 -7.58 -3.09
N VAL A 6 19.63 -6.92 -2.07
CA VAL A 6 19.49 -5.47 -1.91
C VAL A 6 20.22 -4.73 -3.02
N ASN A 7 21.44 -5.12 -3.34
CA ASN A 7 22.19 -4.51 -4.45
C ASN A 7 21.44 -4.63 -5.77
N TRP A 8 20.80 -5.76 -6.04
CA TRP A 8 19.98 -5.94 -7.24
C TRP A 8 18.77 -4.97 -7.26
N ILE A 9 18.06 -4.79 -6.13
CA ILE A 9 16.96 -3.82 -6.03
C ILE A 9 17.44 -2.40 -6.35
N LEU A 10 18.59 -2.00 -5.79
CA LEU A 10 19.15 -0.66 -6.03
C LEU A 10 19.63 -0.47 -7.47
N ASP A 11 20.29 -1.48 -8.05
CA ASP A 11 20.81 -1.45 -9.42
C ASP A 11 19.71 -1.43 -10.48
N GLN A 12 18.55 -2.03 -10.19
CA GLN A 12 17.37 -2.02 -11.07
C GLN A 12 16.42 -0.86 -10.77
N ASP A 13 16.74 0.00 -9.81
CA ASP A 13 15.94 1.18 -9.43
C ASP A 13 14.53 0.85 -8.89
N TYR A 14 14.35 -0.33 -8.28
CA TYR A 14 13.04 -0.79 -7.79
C TYR A 14 12.67 -0.26 -6.42
N LEU A 15 13.61 0.35 -5.65
CA LEU A 15 13.36 0.73 -4.25
C LEU A 15 12.13 1.65 -4.08
N PHE A 16 11.85 2.50 -5.06
CA PHE A 16 10.71 3.42 -5.05
C PHE A 16 9.70 3.10 -6.16
N ASP A 17 9.73 1.89 -6.70
CA ASP A 17 8.73 1.42 -7.65
C ASP A 17 7.42 1.13 -6.91
N VAL A 18 6.32 1.77 -7.33
CA VAL A 18 5.01 1.64 -6.71
C VAL A 18 4.43 0.26 -6.95
N ASP A 19 4.63 -0.29 -8.14
CA ASP A 19 4.06 -1.57 -8.54
C ASP A 19 4.77 -2.76 -7.86
N ALA A 20 6.06 -2.59 -7.53
CA ALA A 20 6.88 -3.58 -6.85
C ALA A 20 7.05 -3.31 -5.33
N HIS A 21 6.36 -2.34 -4.76
CA HIS A 21 6.59 -1.85 -3.40
C HIS A 21 6.51 -2.96 -2.35
N HIS A 22 5.46 -3.77 -2.36
CA HIS A 22 5.27 -4.84 -1.39
C HIS A 22 6.37 -5.89 -1.47
N GLU A 23 6.72 -6.34 -2.67
CA GLU A 23 7.77 -7.32 -2.93
C GLU A 23 9.13 -6.79 -2.49
N VAL A 24 9.45 -5.54 -2.84
CA VAL A 24 10.69 -4.88 -2.45
C VAL A 24 10.81 -4.79 -0.93
N TYR A 25 9.79 -4.30 -0.24
CA TYR A 25 9.80 -4.19 1.21
C TYR A 25 9.83 -5.55 1.91
N THR A 26 9.21 -6.57 1.34
CA THR A 26 9.31 -7.96 1.81
C THR A 26 10.75 -8.46 1.69
N VAL A 27 11.42 -8.22 0.56
CA VAL A 27 12.84 -8.60 0.38
C VAL A 27 13.75 -7.83 1.33
N LEU A 28 13.55 -6.51 1.49
CA LEU A 28 14.29 -5.69 2.44
C LEU A 28 14.16 -6.19 3.88
N LYS A 29 12.94 -6.55 4.31
CA LYS A 29 12.65 -7.12 5.63
C LYS A 29 13.49 -8.37 5.89
N VAL A 30 13.52 -9.30 4.94
CA VAL A 30 14.25 -10.55 5.07
C VAL A 30 15.78 -10.33 4.99
N ALA A 31 16.22 -9.34 4.21
CA ALA A 31 17.64 -9.05 4.01
C ALA A 31 18.24 -8.21 5.15
N ALA A 32 17.47 -7.33 5.78
CA ALA A 32 17.96 -6.35 6.76
C ALA A 32 18.88 -6.94 7.84
N PRO A 33 18.56 -8.08 8.50
CA PRO A 33 19.41 -8.63 9.54
C PRO A 33 20.80 -9.10 9.07
N GLY A 34 20.95 -9.35 7.76
CA GLY A 34 22.18 -9.88 7.17
C GLY A 34 22.93 -8.89 6.27
N LEU A 35 22.59 -7.60 6.32
CA LEU A 35 23.25 -6.57 5.51
C LEU A 35 24.69 -6.32 5.98
N GLY A 36 25.63 -6.45 5.03
CA GLY A 36 27.02 -6.05 5.24
C GLY A 36 27.22 -4.54 5.11
N GLU A 37 28.34 -4.04 5.60
CA GLU A 37 28.65 -2.61 5.65
C GLU A 37 28.64 -1.94 4.26
N ASN A 38 29.13 -2.62 3.23
CA ASN A 38 29.13 -2.08 1.87
C ASN A 38 27.70 -1.85 1.33
N SER A 39 26.76 -2.76 1.63
CA SER A 39 25.37 -2.59 1.21
C SER A 39 24.66 -1.50 2.00
N LYS A 40 24.97 -1.35 3.29
CA LYS A 40 24.48 -0.25 4.11
C LYS A 40 24.91 1.11 3.56
N ILE A 41 26.21 1.26 3.24
CA ILE A 41 26.73 2.48 2.60
C ILE A 41 26.02 2.75 1.27
N LYS A 42 25.89 1.74 0.42
CA LYS A 42 25.26 1.86 -0.89
C LYS A 42 23.79 2.28 -0.79
N ILE A 43 23.05 1.78 0.20
CA ILE A 43 21.67 2.20 0.47
C ILE A 43 21.61 3.70 0.81
N LEU A 44 22.46 4.17 1.73
CA LEU A 44 22.48 5.59 2.12
C LEU A 44 22.84 6.51 0.94
N GLU A 45 23.81 6.12 0.14
CA GLU A 45 24.19 6.85 -1.07
C GLU A 45 23.05 6.87 -2.10
N TYR A 46 22.39 5.73 -2.31
CA TYR A 46 21.25 5.63 -3.21
C TYR A 46 20.12 6.55 -2.74
N LEU A 47 19.74 6.52 -1.47
CA LEU A 47 18.68 7.37 -0.94
C LEU A 47 19.01 8.86 -1.11
N ARG A 48 20.26 9.28 -0.86
CA ARG A 48 20.70 10.67 -1.06
C ARG A 48 20.62 11.08 -2.53
N ASN A 49 21.09 10.23 -3.42
CA ASN A 49 21.12 10.51 -4.87
C ASN A 49 19.70 10.55 -5.47
N LYS A 50 18.76 9.79 -4.93
CA LYS A 50 17.37 9.75 -5.41
C LYS A 50 16.49 10.90 -4.90
N PHE A 51 16.95 11.70 -3.98
CA PHE A 51 16.14 12.78 -3.40
C PHE A 51 15.54 13.73 -4.44
N ASN A 52 16.33 14.22 -5.39
CA ASN A 52 15.83 15.13 -6.42
C ASN A 52 14.81 14.45 -7.34
N PHE A 53 15.05 13.22 -7.72
CA PHE A 53 14.09 12.42 -8.50
C PHE A 53 12.75 12.24 -7.74
N LEU A 54 12.80 11.91 -6.46
CA LEU A 54 11.60 11.76 -5.64
C LEU A 54 10.85 13.09 -5.47
N LYS A 55 11.59 14.20 -5.29
CA LYS A 55 11.02 15.54 -5.18
C LYS A 55 10.29 15.95 -6.47
N GLU A 56 10.86 15.67 -7.63
CA GLU A 56 10.21 15.92 -8.93
C GLU A 56 8.99 15.02 -9.12
N ARG A 57 9.13 13.73 -8.83
CA ARG A 57 8.06 12.73 -8.98
C ARG A 57 6.82 13.05 -8.13
N TYR A 58 7.03 13.44 -6.88
CA TYR A 58 5.92 13.72 -5.95
C TYR A 58 5.49 15.19 -5.97
N SER A 59 6.22 16.06 -6.67
CA SER A 59 6.01 17.52 -6.68
C SER A 59 5.96 18.13 -5.27
N ASP A 60 6.53 17.43 -4.29
CA ASP A 60 6.55 17.80 -2.87
C ASP A 60 7.80 17.29 -2.16
N GLU A 61 8.56 18.22 -1.60
CA GLU A 61 9.80 17.93 -0.88
C GLU A 61 9.54 17.07 0.39
N ARG A 62 8.46 17.36 1.11
CA ARG A 62 8.12 16.66 2.34
C ARG A 62 7.84 15.19 2.07
N THR A 63 7.09 14.88 0.99
CA THR A 63 6.80 13.51 0.56
C THR A 63 8.07 12.77 0.12
N ALA A 64 8.99 13.46 -0.58
CA ALA A 64 10.28 12.87 -0.95
C ALA A 64 11.12 12.50 0.27
N LEU A 65 11.20 13.40 1.27
CA LEU A 65 11.89 13.14 2.54
C LEU A 65 11.21 12.03 3.34
N TYR A 66 9.87 11.97 3.30
CA TYR A 66 9.14 10.88 3.94
C TYR A 66 9.44 9.52 3.31
N GLY A 67 9.59 9.44 1.98
CA GLY A 67 10.00 8.21 1.31
C GLY A 67 11.38 7.71 1.78
N GLN A 68 12.34 8.61 1.96
CA GLN A 68 13.65 8.26 2.52
C GLN A 68 13.54 7.77 3.98
N PHE A 69 12.79 8.50 4.80
CA PHE A 69 12.52 8.14 6.19
C PHE A 69 11.88 6.76 6.31
N ASP A 70 10.89 6.48 5.50
CA ASP A 70 10.13 5.22 5.53
C ASP A 70 11.01 4.01 5.22
N VAL A 71 11.87 4.10 4.20
CA VAL A 71 12.85 3.05 3.89
C VAL A 71 13.85 2.84 5.03
N LEU A 72 14.39 3.92 5.60
CA LEU A 72 15.34 3.84 6.71
C LEU A 72 14.69 3.18 7.93
N GLN A 73 13.49 3.61 8.32
CA GLN A 73 12.75 3.05 9.44
C GLN A 73 12.39 1.58 9.23
N TRP A 74 12.02 1.21 8.00
CA TRP A 74 11.72 -0.18 7.66
C TRP A 74 12.95 -1.09 7.85
N LEU A 75 14.09 -0.67 7.34
CA LEU A 75 15.34 -1.41 7.49
C LEU A 75 15.77 -1.50 8.95
N LEU A 76 15.82 -0.38 9.67
CA LEU A 76 16.21 -0.33 11.09
C LEU A 76 15.33 -1.21 11.97
N ARG A 77 14.00 -1.14 11.79
CA ARG A 77 13.04 -1.99 12.52
C ARG A 77 13.32 -3.48 12.32
N ASN A 78 13.66 -3.88 11.10
CA ASN A 78 13.92 -5.26 10.76
C ASN A 78 15.37 -5.72 11.06
N MET A 79 16.25 -4.79 11.43
CA MET A 79 17.59 -5.06 12.01
C MET A 79 17.57 -5.10 13.55
N ASN A 80 16.41 -5.33 14.18
CA ASN A 80 16.15 -5.33 15.61
C ASN A 80 16.09 -3.93 16.26
N GLY A 81 16.02 -2.86 15.47
CA GLY A 81 15.83 -1.49 15.94
C GLY A 81 16.99 -0.91 16.75
N ASP A 82 18.13 -1.59 16.79
CA ASP A 82 19.29 -1.19 17.58
C ASP A 82 20.08 -0.10 16.84
N MET A 83 20.31 1.01 17.55
CA MET A 83 21.15 2.11 17.09
C MET A 83 22.56 1.64 16.70
N ASP A 84 23.11 0.68 17.44
CA ASP A 84 24.48 0.18 17.22
C ASP A 84 24.59 -0.67 15.95
N SER A 85 23.47 -1.19 15.42
CA SER A 85 23.49 -2.00 14.21
C SER A 85 23.69 -1.18 12.94
N TRP A 86 23.29 0.11 12.93
CA TRP A 86 23.47 1.04 11.80
C TRP A 86 23.35 2.50 12.25
N PRO A 87 24.39 3.08 12.89
CA PRO A 87 24.32 4.41 13.52
C PRO A 87 23.95 5.53 12.56
N GLU A 88 24.49 5.53 11.35
CA GLU A 88 24.26 6.61 10.37
C GLU A 88 22.81 6.63 9.88
N ALA A 89 22.22 5.47 9.62
CA ALA A 89 20.82 5.35 9.22
C ALA A 89 19.89 5.77 10.35
N TRP A 90 20.21 5.35 11.59
CA TRP A 90 19.46 5.71 12.78
C TRP A 90 19.48 7.22 13.03
N GLN A 91 20.67 7.85 12.96
CA GLN A 91 20.82 9.29 13.11
C GLN A 91 20.01 10.03 12.05
N TRP A 92 20.16 9.66 10.77
CA TRP A 92 19.44 10.31 9.66
C TRP A 92 17.93 10.17 9.79
N ALA A 93 17.43 8.99 10.13
CA ALA A 93 16.00 8.78 10.35
C ALA A 93 15.46 9.64 11.50
N ASN A 94 16.19 9.76 12.61
CA ASN A 94 15.80 10.62 13.72
C ASN A 94 15.84 12.11 13.38
N GLU A 95 16.82 12.58 12.64
CA GLU A 95 16.87 13.96 12.15
C GLU A 95 15.64 14.28 11.31
N LEU A 96 15.26 13.39 10.39
CA LEU A 96 14.06 13.55 9.58
C LEU A 96 12.77 13.53 10.44
N ALA A 97 12.68 12.60 11.39
CA ALA A 97 11.55 12.52 12.31
C ALA A 97 11.38 13.82 13.13
N GLN A 98 12.45 14.30 13.75
CA GLN A 98 12.41 15.49 14.60
C GLN A 98 12.11 16.76 13.80
N LYS A 99 12.78 16.92 12.64
CA LYS A 99 12.64 18.13 11.83
C LYS A 99 11.28 18.26 11.14
N HIS A 100 10.70 17.13 10.71
CA HIS A 100 9.50 17.11 9.89
C HIS A 100 8.26 16.51 10.58
N GLY A 101 8.41 16.01 11.82
CA GLY A 101 7.33 15.37 12.56
C GLY A 101 6.90 14.04 11.92
N PHE A 102 7.85 13.27 11.35
CA PHE A 102 7.55 12.00 10.75
C PHE A 102 7.40 10.90 11.80
N SER A 103 6.48 9.99 11.55
CA SER A 103 6.28 8.77 12.33
C SER A 103 6.32 7.55 11.41
N PRO A 104 6.95 6.43 11.84
CA PRO A 104 6.99 5.22 11.03
C PRO A 104 5.58 4.65 10.85
N ARG A 105 5.31 4.12 9.66
CA ARG A 105 4.08 3.37 9.39
C ARG A 105 4.17 1.97 9.98
N GLU A 106 3.09 1.45 10.51
CA GLU A 106 3.03 0.07 10.98
C GLU A 106 3.21 -0.92 9.84
N HIS A 107 2.53 -0.66 8.73
CA HIS A 107 2.52 -1.47 7.51
C HIS A 107 3.19 -0.73 6.35
N ALA A 108 4.49 -0.42 6.50
CA ALA A 108 5.25 0.28 5.46
C ALA A 108 5.43 -0.55 4.18
N ASP A 109 5.27 -1.87 4.26
CA ASP A 109 5.29 -2.80 3.13
C ASP A 109 4.07 -2.68 2.19
N TYR A 110 3.04 -1.94 2.60
CA TYR A 110 1.93 -1.59 1.71
C TYR A 110 2.01 -0.13 1.30
N TYR A 111 1.96 0.14 0.01
CA TYR A 111 1.98 1.52 -0.51
C TYR A 111 0.75 2.31 -0.05
N ALA A 112 -0.39 1.67 -0.03
CA ALA A 112 -1.63 2.18 0.55
C ALA A 112 -2.22 1.12 1.48
N TYR A 113 -1.88 1.19 2.77
CA TYR A 113 -2.52 0.39 3.79
C TYR A 113 -3.69 1.19 4.37
N ALA A 114 -4.91 0.76 4.07
CA ALA A 114 -6.06 1.20 4.81
C ALA A 114 -6.15 0.33 6.07
N GLU A 115 -5.73 0.88 7.20
CA GLU A 115 -5.76 0.22 8.51
C GLU A 115 -7.19 0.04 9.04
N SER A 116 -8.08 0.80 8.59
CA SER A 116 -9.45 0.50 8.40
C SER A 116 -9.56 0.29 6.90
N ALA A 117 -9.64 -0.87 6.48
CA ALA A 117 -10.93 -1.21 6.05
C ALA A 117 -11.91 -0.97 7.22
N HIS A 118 -12.09 0.19 7.71
CA HIS A 118 -13.40 0.79 7.61
C HIS A 118 -13.66 0.57 6.17
N ILE A 119 -14.05 -0.62 5.93
CA ILE A 119 -14.91 -1.01 4.92
C ILE A 119 -15.49 0.31 4.59
N VAL A 120 -15.04 0.91 3.51
CA VAL A 120 -15.84 1.97 2.94
C VAL A 120 -17.16 1.29 2.95
N THR A 121 -17.92 1.60 3.97
CA THR A 121 -19.19 1.00 4.21
C THR A 121 -19.83 1.24 2.90
N THR A 122 -20.07 0.20 2.16
CA THR A 122 -20.86 0.28 0.97
C THR A 122 -21.88 1.30 1.35
N GLY A 123 -21.93 2.44 0.68
CA GLY A 123 -22.73 3.55 1.19
C GLY A 123 -24.21 3.19 1.32
N ILE A 124 -24.53 1.90 1.17
CA ILE A 124 -25.84 1.28 1.33
C ILE A 124 -25.73 0.05 2.23
N SER A 125 -26.71 -0.11 3.13
CA SER A 125 -26.81 -1.33 3.94
C SER A 125 -27.08 -2.56 3.07
N ASN A 126 -26.75 -3.76 3.58
CA ASN A 126 -27.07 -5.01 2.88
C ASN A 126 -28.57 -5.12 2.54
N GLU A 127 -29.46 -4.67 3.43
CA GLU A 127 -30.91 -4.66 3.20
C GLU A 127 -31.28 -3.78 1.99
N ARG A 128 -30.72 -2.57 1.93
CA ARG A 128 -30.94 -1.66 0.81
C ARG A 128 -30.32 -2.18 -0.48
N PHE A 129 -29.19 -2.85 -0.40
CA PHE A 129 -28.56 -3.50 -1.54
C PHE A 129 -29.40 -4.68 -2.06
N ILE A 130 -29.95 -5.50 -1.15
CA ILE A 130 -30.90 -6.58 -1.49
C ILE A 130 -32.16 -6.00 -2.12
N ASP A 131 -32.68 -4.88 -1.62
CA ASP A 131 -33.83 -4.20 -2.17
C ASP A 131 -33.61 -3.76 -3.62
N PHE A 132 -32.46 -3.16 -3.93
CA PHE A 132 -32.05 -2.83 -5.28
C PHE A 132 -31.93 -4.05 -6.19
N LEU A 133 -31.27 -5.12 -5.71
CA LEU A 133 -31.13 -6.36 -6.47
C LEU A 133 -32.48 -7.02 -6.78
N THR A 134 -33.47 -6.84 -5.91
CA THR A 134 -34.80 -7.48 -6.04
C THR A 134 -35.77 -6.66 -6.91
N HIS A 135 -35.75 -5.33 -6.78
CA HIS A 135 -36.75 -4.48 -7.39
C HIS A 135 -36.25 -3.71 -8.63
N GLU A 136 -34.94 -3.46 -8.72
CA GLU A 136 -34.32 -2.71 -9.81
C GLU A 136 -33.06 -3.41 -10.35
N PRO A 137 -33.12 -4.70 -10.72
CA PRO A 137 -31.92 -5.47 -11.10
C PRO A 137 -31.21 -4.90 -12.33
N SER A 138 -31.94 -4.26 -13.26
CA SER A 138 -31.37 -3.64 -14.45
C SER A 138 -30.39 -2.49 -14.13
N ILE A 139 -30.56 -1.80 -13.00
CA ILE A 139 -29.62 -0.78 -12.53
C ILE A 139 -28.28 -1.43 -12.15
N ILE A 140 -28.30 -2.60 -11.54
CA ILE A 140 -27.09 -3.35 -11.19
C ILE A 140 -26.35 -3.79 -12.46
N GLU A 141 -27.08 -4.34 -13.45
CA GLU A 141 -26.50 -4.73 -14.75
C GLU A 141 -25.85 -3.52 -15.44
N GLU A 142 -26.59 -2.41 -15.60
CA GLU A 142 -26.07 -1.18 -16.19
C GLU A 142 -24.80 -0.69 -15.48
N LYS A 143 -24.74 -0.77 -14.14
CA LYS A 143 -23.61 -0.27 -13.34
C LYS A 143 -22.43 -1.24 -13.28
N MET A 144 -22.68 -2.54 -13.32
CA MET A 144 -21.60 -3.55 -13.42
C MET A 144 -20.84 -3.43 -14.75
N PHE A 145 -21.55 -3.14 -15.86
CA PHE A 145 -20.94 -3.06 -17.19
C PHE A 145 -20.49 -1.65 -17.60
N ALA A 146 -20.93 -0.61 -16.89
CA ALA A 146 -20.65 0.78 -17.26
C ALA A 146 -19.28 1.32 -16.83
N GLY A 147 -18.43 0.49 -16.19
CA GLY A 147 -17.09 0.85 -15.74
C GLY A 147 -17.05 1.50 -14.36
N GLN A 148 -15.83 1.64 -13.81
CA GLN A 148 -15.56 2.08 -12.44
C GLN A 148 -16.21 3.42 -12.04
N ASN A 149 -16.43 4.33 -12.98
CA ASN A 149 -16.95 5.66 -12.67
C ASN A 149 -18.41 5.70 -12.18
N LYS A 150 -19.19 4.65 -12.45
CA LYS A 150 -20.61 4.60 -12.03
C LYS A 150 -20.84 3.82 -10.74
N ILE A 151 -19.87 3.00 -10.31
CA ILE A 151 -19.95 2.24 -9.06
C ILE A 151 -19.97 3.19 -7.84
N GLY A 152 -19.33 4.35 -7.95
CA GLY A 152 -19.31 5.39 -6.91
C GLY A 152 -20.69 5.94 -6.51
N GLU A 153 -21.71 5.84 -7.40
CA GLU A 153 -23.08 6.25 -7.09
C GLU A 153 -23.73 5.35 -6.01
N PHE A 154 -23.25 4.10 -5.87
CA PHE A 154 -23.63 3.20 -4.78
C PHE A 154 -22.75 3.33 -3.55
N GLY A 155 -21.79 4.27 -3.52
CA GLY A 155 -20.83 4.45 -2.45
C GLY A 155 -19.67 3.46 -2.46
N PHE A 156 -19.50 2.67 -3.51
CA PHE A 156 -18.34 1.78 -3.67
C PHE A 156 -17.15 2.54 -4.24
N THR A 157 -15.97 2.28 -3.68
CA THR A 157 -14.70 2.87 -4.15
C THR A 157 -13.98 1.98 -5.16
N SER A 158 -14.36 0.70 -5.27
CA SER A 158 -13.80 -0.23 -6.24
C SER A 158 -14.80 -1.31 -6.65
N ILE A 159 -14.55 -1.92 -7.82
CA ILE A 159 -15.33 -3.05 -8.34
C ILE A 159 -15.16 -4.29 -7.47
N GLU A 160 -14.02 -4.44 -6.80
CA GLU A 160 -13.73 -5.55 -5.90
C GLU A 160 -14.65 -5.52 -4.67
N LEU A 161 -14.81 -4.34 -4.06
CA LEU A 161 -15.70 -4.15 -2.92
C LEU A 161 -17.17 -4.40 -3.31
N PHE A 162 -17.58 -3.92 -4.47
CA PHE A 162 -18.90 -4.19 -5.02
C PHE A 162 -19.13 -5.71 -5.21
N ASN A 163 -18.19 -6.40 -5.84
CA ASN A 163 -18.25 -7.85 -6.04
C ASN A 163 -18.22 -8.63 -4.71
N GLN A 164 -17.45 -8.14 -3.72
CA GLN A 164 -17.44 -8.75 -2.40
C GLN A 164 -18.81 -8.64 -1.73
N GLN A 165 -19.46 -7.49 -1.78
CA GLN A 165 -20.79 -7.33 -1.20
C GLN A 165 -21.84 -8.19 -1.91
N ILE A 166 -21.79 -8.31 -3.24
CA ILE A 166 -22.63 -9.26 -3.97
C ILE A 166 -22.46 -10.67 -3.43
N ARG A 167 -21.22 -11.15 -3.28
CA ARG A 167 -20.92 -12.49 -2.76
C ARG A 167 -21.46 -12.70 -1.35
N GLU A 168 -21.30 -11.71 -0.47
CA GLU A 168 -21.81 -11.76 0.91
C GLU A 168 -23.32 -11.81 0.94
N VAL A 169 -24.00 -10.97 0.15
CA VAL A 169 -25.47 -10.93 0.08
C VAL A 169 -26.01 -12.25 -0.48
N VAL A 170 -25.42 -12.77 -1.56
CA VAL A 170 -25.84 -14.04 -2.17
C VAL A 170 -25.58 -15.22 -1.23
N ALA A 171 -24.46 -15.22 -0.48
CA ALA A 171 -24.17 -16.26 0.50
C ALA A 171 -25.20 -16.30 1.64
N HIS A 172 -25.71 -15.14 2.07
CA HIS A 172 -26.72 -15.06 3.14
C HIS A 172 -28.17 -15.12 2.62
N ASN A 173 -28.38 -14.82 1.34
CA ASN A 173 -29.68 -14.86 0.69
C ASN A 173 -29.58 -15.46 -0.74
N PRO A 174 -29.55 -16.80 -0.87
CA PRO A 174 -29.39 -17.47 -2.16
C PRO A 174 -30.44 -17.10 -3.22
N GLN A 175 -31.64 -16.68 -2.81
CA GLN A 175 -32.70 -16.26 -3.73
C GLN A 175 -32.30 -15.04 -4.55
N VAL A 176 -31.54 -14.10 -3.96
CA VAL A 176 -30.98 -12.95 -4.66
C VAL A 176 -30.00 -13.39 -5.78
N GLY A 177 -29.21 -14.44 -5.51
CA GLY A 177 -28.33 -15.03 -6.52
C GLY A 177 -29.06 -15.57 -7.74
N LEU A 178 -30.24 -16.18 -7.55
CA LEU A 178 -31.09 -16.64 -8.65
C LEU A 178 -31.59 -15.47 -9.50
N THR A 179 -32.05 -14.40 -8.87
CA THR A 179 -32.49 -13.18 -9.57
C THR A 179 -31.37 -12.57 -10.42
N LEU A 180 -30.13 -12.53 -9.89
CA LEU A 180 -28.97 -12.05 -10.64
C LEU A 180 -28.56 -12.98 -11.80
N TRP A 181 -28.85 -14.26 -11.70
CA TRP A 181 -28.53 -15.24 -12.74
C TRP A 181 -29.51 -15.14 -13.94
N GLU A 182 -30.72 -14.67 -13.71
CA GLU A 182 -31.77 -14.50 -14.74
C GLU A 182 -31.65 -13.18 -15.54
N LEU A 183 -30.74 -12.27 -15.12
CA LEU A 183 -30.38 -11.03 -15.84
C LEU A 183 -29.33 -11.31 -16.90
#